data_f0a9eb3e57d6a6b5a87c165d370dc6c3
#
_entry.id   f0a9eb3e57d6a6b5a87c165d370dc6c3
#
_cell.length_a   1.000
_cell.length_b   1.000
_cell.length_c   1.000
_cell.angle_alpha   90.00
_cell.angle_beta   90.00
_cell.angle_gamma   90.00
#
_symmetry.space_group_name_H-M   'P 1'
#
loop_
_entity.id
_entity.type
_entity.pdbx_description
1 polymer ?
#
loop_
_entity_poly.entity_id
_entity_poly.type
_entity_poly.pdbx_seq_one_letter_code
_entity_poly.pdbx_strand_id
1 'polypeptide(L)'
;MADMKDLEARIERLERIIAAREDIESIRELKYKYFRCLDTKRWNELAECFTEDAVTSYSDGKYQFQGISAIIEFLSGALGQTQITFHHGHHPEIELTSETTARGTWALEDYLVDCKRNRGERAAAFYQDEYAKVNGKWKIKSTGYRHVFQERWDRGESKSLKLTANMHASSEKQG
;
A
#
# COMPACT_ATOMS: atom_id res chain seq x y z
N MET A 1 0.54 31.45 39.32
CA MET A 1 0.74 31.84 37.91
C MET A 1 1.78 30.87 37.35
N ALA A 2 1.50 30.20 36.23
CA ALA A 2 2.52 29.38 35.57
C ALA A 2 3.67 30.27 35.13
N ASP A 3 4.92 29.86 35.39
CA ASP A 3 6.11 30.57 34.94
C ASP A 3 6.15 30.53 33.39
N MET A 4 6.60 31.61 32.77
CA MET A 4 6.76 31.71 31.32
C MET A 4 7.54 30.53 30.75
N LYS A 5 8.60 30.11 31.44
CA LYS A 5 9.41 28.94 31.07
C LYS A 5 8.63 27.64 31.10
N ASP A 6 7.70 27.47 32.05
CA ASP A 6 6.82 26.29 32.07
C ASP A 6 5.86 26.27 30.86
N LEU A 7 5.33 27.45 30.51
CA LEU A 7 4.48 27.59 29.33
C LEU A 7 5.23 27.30 28.01
N GLU A 8 6.43 27.84 27.86
CA GLU A 8 7.30 27.59 26.71
C GLU A 8 7.61 26.09 26.56
N ALA A 9 8.02 25.42 27.63
CA ALA A 9 8.31 24.00 27.63
C ALA A 9 7.06 23.14 27.29
N ARG A 10 5.87 23.57 27.70
CA ARG A 10 4.60 22.91 27.34
C ARG A 10 4.26 23.11 25.88
N ILE A 11 4.48 24.30 25.32
CA ILE A 11 4.28 24.59 23.89
C ILE A 11 5.20 23.72 23.06
N GLU A 12 6.50 23.71 23.33
CA GLU A 12 7.46 22.87 22.62
C GLU A 12 7.09 21.37 22.66
N ARG A 13 6.61 20.91 23.82
CA ARG A 13 6.12 19.52 23.93
C ARG A 13 4.90 19.26 23.06
N LEU A 14 3.94 20.18 23.03
CA LEU A 14 2.74 20.04 22.19
C LEU A 14 3.09 20.08 20.71
N GLU A 15 3.99 20.97 20.29
CA GLU A 15 4.48 21.05 18.92
C GLU A 15 5.12 19.72 18.47
N ARG A 16 5.96 19.10 19.31
CA ARG A 16 6.53 17.78 19.02
C ARG A 16 5.46 16.70 18.90
N ILE A 17 4.44 16.72 19.75
CA ILE A 17 3.33 15.74 19.69
C ILE A 17 2.52 15.95 18.39
N ILE A 18 2.25 17.19 18.02
CA ILE A 18 1.52 17.51 16.80
C ILE A 18 2.31 17.04 15.58
N ALA A 19 3.60 17.42 15.48
CA ALA A 19 4.46 17.01 14.37
C ALA A 19 4.54 15.48 14.22
N ALA A 20 4.67 14.74 15.33
CA ALA A 20 4.67 13.29 15.30
C ALA A 20 3.33 12.70 14.80
N ARG A 21 2.20 13.31 15.16
CA ARG A 21 0.89 12.88 14.66
C ARG A 21 0.67 13.19 13.18
N GLU A 22 1.15 14.35 12.71
CA GLU A 22 1.12 14.73 11.30
C GLU A 22 1.98 13.78 10.46
N ASP A 23 3.14 13.38 10.96
CA ASP A 23 3.99 12.38 10.30
C ASP A 23 3.31 11.01 10.19
N ILE A 24 2.68 10.54 11.26
CA ILE A 24 1.93 9.28 11.25
C ILE A 24 0.76 9.35 10.25
N GLU A 25 0.02 10.46 10.20
CA GLU A 25 -1.07 10.63 9.26
C GLU A 25 -0.57 10.68 7.81
N SER A 26 0.54 11.38 7.57
CA SER A 26 1.18 11.42 6.24
C SER A 26 1.62 10.03 5.74
N ILE A 27 2.09 9.17 6.66
CA ILE A 27 2.42 7.77 6.34
C ILE A 27 1.14 6.98 6.00
N ARG A 28 0.02 7.21 6.70
CA ARG A 28 -1.26 6.59 6.38
C ARG A 28 -1.75 7.00 4.99
N GLU A 29 -1.75 8.30 4.69
CA GLU A 29 -2.13 8.84 3.38
C GLU A 29 -1.26 8.28 2.26
N LEU A 30 0.06 8.14 2.48
CA LEU A 30 0.97 7.51 1.56
C LEU A 30 0.55 6.06 1.25
N LYS A 31 0.19 5.27 2.27
CA LYS A 31 -0.23 3.87 2.08
C LYS A 31 -1.61 3.79 1.41
N TYR A 32 -2.52 4.72 1.68
CA TYR A 32 -3.81 4.82 0.97
C TYR A 32 -3.59 5.14 -0.51
N LYS A 33 -2.67 6.07 -0.83
CA LYS A 33 -2.26 6.35 -2.21
C LYS A 33 -1.69 5.12 -2.88
N TYR A 34 -0.80 4.38 -2.20
CA TYR A 34 -0.20 3.15 -2.69
C TYR A 34 -1.25 2.12 -3.12
N PHE A 35 -2.20 1.77 -2.24
CA PHE A 35 -3.26 0.80 -2.56
C PHE A 35 -4.15 1.29 -3.70
N ARG A 36 -4.60 2.54 -3.64
CA ARG A 36 -5.41 3.13 -4.70
C ARG A 36 -4.69 3.09 -6.06
N CYS A 37 -3.42 3.40 -6.12
CA CYS A 37 -2.64 3.38 -7.36
C CYS A 37 -2.47 1.97 -7.92
N LEU A 38 -2.28 0.96 -7.06
CA LEU A 38 -2.27 -0.45 -7.47
C LEU A 38 -3.60 -0.84 -8.13
N ASP A 39 -4.71 -0.58 -7.46
CA ASP A 39 -6.04 -1.00 -7.92
C ASP A 39 -6.49 -0.25 -9.18
N THR A 40 -6.15 1.03 -9.29
CA THR A 40 -6.47 1.86 -10.45
C THR A 40 -5.40 1.86 -11.55
N LYS A 41 -4.32 1.06 -11.37
CA LYS A 41 -3.22 0.90 -12.36
C LYS A 41 -2.51 2.21 -12.70
N ARG A 42 -2.37 3.11 -11.71
CA ARG A 42 -1.69 4.41 -11.86
C ARG A 42 -0.20 4.28 -11.55
N TRP A 43 0.53 3.62 -12.43
CA TRP A 43 1.92 3.21 -12.21
C TRP A 43 2.88 4.38 -11.97
N ASN A 44 2.69 5.50 -12.66
CA ASN A 44 3.52 6.70 -12.46
C ASN A 44 3.30 7.32 -11.06
N GLU A 45 2.04 7.42 -10.61
CA GLU A 45 1.72 7.90 -9.26
C GLU A 45 2.18 6.89 -8.18
N LEU A 46 2.14 5.59 -8.49
CA LEU A 46 2.65 4.55 -7.59
C LEU A 46 4.16 4.67 -7.39
N ALA A 47 4.91 4.96 -8.46
CA ALA A 47 6.35 5.18 -8.40
C ALA A 47 6.73 6.30 -7.44
N GLU A 48 5.92 7.36 -7.36
CA GLU A 48 6.14 8.46 -6.43
C GLU A 48 6.03 8.07 -4.95
N CYS A 49 5.39 6.93 -4.63
CA CYS A 49 5.27 6.45 -3.27
C CYS A 49 6.58 5.90 -2.70
N PHE A 50 7.55 5.58 -3.54
CA PHE A 50 8.78 4.91 -3.16
C PHE A 50 9.98 5.84 -3.08
N THR A 51 10.99 5.45 -2.27
CA THR A 51 12.35 5.99 -2.41
C THR A 51 13.01 5.40 -3.66
N GLU A 52 14.03 6.06 -4.22
CA GLU A 52 14.72 5.60 -5.44
C GLU A 52 15.31 4.19 -5.28
N ASP A 53 15.83 3.89 -4.10
CA ASP A 53 16.46 2.63 -3.73
C ASP A 53 15.52 1.68 -2.95
N ALA A 54 14.21 1.88 -3.06
CA ALA A 54 13.23 1.06 -2.34
C ALA A 54 13.40 -0.43 -2.63
N VAL A 55 13.08 -1.25 -1.65
CA VAL A 55 13.08 -2.71 -1.78
C VAL A 55 11.70 -3.29 -1.50
N THR A 56 11.36 -4.38 -2.19
CA THR A 56 10.12 -5.09 -1.96
C THR A 56 10.34 -6.56 -1.73
N SER A 57 9.43 -7.19 -0.94
CA SER A 57 9.45 -8.62 -0.64
C SER A 57 8.01 -9.13 -0.56
N TYR A 58 7.43 -9.46 -1.72
CA TYR A 58 6.04 -9.89 -1.83
C TYR A 58 5.90 -11.42 -1.75
N SER A 59 4.68 -11.87 -1.40
CA SER A 59 4.30 -13.29 -1.36
C SER A 59 5.30 -14.13 -0.56
N ASP A 60 5.47 -13.81 0.73
CA ASP A 60 6.35 -14.52 1.65
C ASP A 60 7.83 -14.51 1.23
N GLY A 61 8.25 -13.46 0.52
CA GLY A 61 9.62 -13.30 0.02
C GLY A 61 9.90 -13.95 -1.33
N LYS A 62 8.87 -14.50 -1.98
CA LYS A 62 9.01 -15.13 -3.30
C LYS A 62 9.42 -14.12 -4.40
N TYR A 63 8.93 -12.90 -4.31
CA TYR A 63 9.16 -11.84 -5.29
C TYR A 63 9.88 -10.68 -4.62
N GLN A 64 11.15 -10.50 -4.94
CA GLN A 64 12.00 -9.46 -4.36
C GLN A 64 12.55 -8.56 -5.46
N PHE A 65 12.41 -7.26 -5.27
CA PHE A 65 12.88 -6.26 -6.24
C PHE A 65 13.53 -5.09 -5.50
N GLN A 66 14.48 -4.46 -6.17
CA GLN A 66 15.15 -3.26 -5.69
C GLN A 66 15.12 -2.17 -6.76
N GLY A 67 14.80 -0.96 -6.33
CA GLY A 67 14.67 0.23 -7.17
C GLY A 67 13.30 0.36 -7.84
N ILE A 68 12.88 1.60 -8.03
CA ILE A 68 11.53 1.95 -8.52
C ILE A 68 11.21 1.26 -9.85
N SER A 69 12.15 1.27 -10.80
CA SER A 69 11.92 0.72 -12.15
C SER A 69 11.58 -0.76 -12.11
N ALA A 70 12.36 -1.57 -11.38
CA ALA A 70 12.11 -3.00 -11.25
C ALA A 70 10.80 -3.30 -10.51
N ILE A 71 10.49 -2.52 -9.47
CA ILE A 71 9.25 -2.66 -8.71
C ILE A 71 8.03 -2.37 -9.61
N ILE A 72 8.04 -1.26 -10.34
CA ILE A 72 6.92 -0.87 -11.21
C ILE A 72 6.77 -1.81 -12.40
N GLU A 73 7.86 -2.26 -13.01
CA GLU A 73 7.84 -3.26 -14.07
C GLU A 73 7.16 -4.56 -13.61
N PHE A 74 7.57 -5.07 -12.45
CA PHE A 74 6.95 -6.26 -11.86
C PHE A 74 5.46 -6.05 -11.58
N LEU A 75 5.10 -4.98 -10.86
CA LEU A 75 3.71 -4.74 -10.46
C LEU A 75 2.80 -4.50 -11.66
N SER A 76 3.24 -3.75 -12.66
CA SER A 76 2.45 -3.49 -13.87
C SER A 76 2.28 -4.75 -14.73
N GLY A 77 3.26 -5.64 -14.76
CA GLY A 77 3.18 -6.93 -15.43
C GLY A 77 2.28 -7.93 -14.70
N ALA A 78 2.41 -8.02 -13.37
CA ALA A 78 1.64 -8.95 -12.54
C ALA A 78 0.18 -8.52 -12.37
N LEU A 79 -0.07 -7.22 -12.19
CA LEU A 79 -1.39 -6.64 -11.90
C LEU A 79 -1.91 -5.76 -13.04
N GLY A 80 -1.64 -6.14 -14.30
CA GLY A 80 -2.05 -5.39 -15.48
C GLY A 80 -3.57 -5.37 -15.70
N GLN A 81 -4.00 -4.91 -16.88
CA GLN A 81 -5.41 -4.64 -17.23
C GLN A 81 -6.36 -5.85 -17.09
N THR A 82 -5.83 -7.08 -17.20
CA THR A 82 -6.63 -8.30 -17.03
C THR A 82 -6.80 -8.74 -15.58
N GLN A 83 -6.17 -8.04 -14.65
CA GLN A 83 -6.24 -8.30 -13.21
C GLN A 83 -7.05 -7.20 -12.54
N ILE A 84 -8.23 -7.53 -12.04
CA ILE A 84 -8.99 -6.65 -11.16
C ILE A 84 -8.52 -6.93 -9.75
N THR A 85 -8.06 -5.89 -9.06
CA THR A 85 -7.58 -6.00 -7.68
C THR A 85 -8.29 -5.02 -6.79
N PHE A 86 -8.47 -5.38 -5.52
CA PHE A 86 -8.95 -4.48 -4.51
C PHE A 86 -8.26 -4.78 -3.18
N HIS A 87 -7.34 -3.89 -2.79
CA HIS A 87 -6.54 -4.03 -1.59
C HIS A 87 -7.13 -3.19 -0.45
N HIS A 88 -7.34 -3.83 0.71
CA HIS A 88 -7.71 -3.15 1.93
C HIS A 88 -6.57 -3.23 2.95
N GLY A 89 -5.99 -2.07 3.28
CA GLY A 89 -5.07 -1.96 4.41
C GLY A 89 -5.83 -1.51 5.66
N HIS A 90 -5.72 -2.29 6.73
CA HIS A 90 -6.44 -2.05 7.98
C HIS A 90 -5.49 -1.88 9.16
N HIS A 91 -6.00 -1.19 10.20
CA HIS A 91 -5.45 -1.16 11.55
C HIS A 91 -3.92 -0.98 11.59
N PRO A 92 -3.36 0.11 11.00
CA PRO A 92 -1.93 0.26 10.97
C PRO A 92 -1.35 0.50 12.36
N GLU A 93 -0.27 -0.21 12.64
CA GLU A 93 0.62 0.05 13.76
C GLU A 93 1.84 0.79 13.21
N ILE A 94 1.93 2.10 13.44
CA ILE A 94 3.01 2.94 12.91
C ILE A 94 3.83 3.49 14.05
N GLU A 95 5.14 3.31 13.97
CA GLU A 95 6.14 3.79 14.92
C GLU A 95 7.14 4.69 14.20
N LEU A 96 7.28 5.94 14.65
CA LEU A 96 8.36 6.80 14.24
C LEU A 96 9.65 6.36 14.96
N THR A 97 10.64 5.93 14.20
CA THR A 97 11.93 5.46 14.74
C THR A 97 12.94 6.59 14.81
N SER A 98 12.71 7.68 14.08
CA SER A 98 13.43 8.96 14.15
C SER A 98 12.57 10.07 13.53
N GLU A 99 13.10 11.29 13.41
CA GLU A 99 12.45 12.40 12.70
C GLU A 99 12.25 12.13 11.20
N THR A 100 12.99 11.18 10.63
CA THR A 100 13.01 10.90 9.19
C THR A 100 12.80 9.44 8.84
N THR A 101 12.60 8.56 9.83
CA THR A 101 12.38 7.13 9.61
C THR A 101 11.21 6.63 10.45
N ALA A 102 10.48 5.67 9.89
CA ALA A 102 9.39 4.99 10.56
C ALA A 102 9.27 3.55 10.09
N ARG A 103 8.56 2.73 10.87
CA ARG A 103 8.13 1.40 10.48
C ARG A 103 6.63 1.25 10.68
N GLY A 104 6.01 0.34 9.92
CA GLY A 104 4.58 0.10 10.05
C GLY A 104 4.20 -1.32 9.74
N THR A 105 3.23 -1.83 10.49
CA THR A 105 2.55 -3.09 10.20
C THR A 105 1.13 -2.78 9.76
N TRP A 106 0.68 -3.41 8.64
CA TRP A 106 -0.68 -3.25 8.13
C TRP A 106 -1.33 -4.62 7.95
N ALA A 107 -2.51 -4.80 8.49
CA ALA A 107 -3.33 -5.93 8.08
C ALA A 107 -3.81 -5.69 6.65
N LEU A 108 -3.64 -6.68 5.78
CA LEU A 108 -4.08 -6.68 4.40
C LEU A 108 -5.21 -7.68 4.23
N GLU A 109 -6.27 -7.27 3.57
CA GLU A 109 -7.19 -8.16 2.87
C GLU A 109 -7.18 -7.75 1.39
N ASP A 110 -6.99 -8.70 0.49
CA ASP A 110 -7.04 -8.45 -0.94
C ASP A 110 -8.00 -9.43 -1.65
N TYR A 111 -8.55 -8.91 -2.73
CA TYR A 111 -9.39 -9.66 -3.64
C TYR A 111 -8.91 -9.43 -5.08
N LEU A 112 -8.68 -10.53 -5.80
CA LEU A 112 -8.21 -10.48 -7.17
C LEU A 112 -9.11 -11.30 -8.09
N VAL A 113 -9.42 -10.75 -9.27
CA VAL A 113 -10.05 -11.45 -10.38
C VAL A 113 -9.12 -11.45 -11.58
N ASP A 114 -8.62 -12.63 -11.96
CA ASP A 114 -7.93 -12.84 -13.23
C ASP A 114 -8.96 -13.07 -14.35
N CYS A 115 -9.25 -12.01 -15.10
CA CYS A 115 -10.23 -12.06 -16.20
C CYS A 115 -9.77 -12.96 -17.34
N LYS A 116 -8.45 -13.09 -17.57
CA LYS A 116 -7.89 -13.92 -18.64
C LYS A 116 -8.03 -15.42 -18.35
N ARG A 117 -7.80 -15.81 -17.08
CA ARG A 117 -7.88 -17.21 -16.64
C ARG A 117 -9.22 -17.57 -16.00
N ASN A 118 -10.11 -16.60 -15.85
CA ASN A 118 -11.38 -16.72 -15.12
C ASN A 118 -11.21 -17.30 -13.70
N ARG A 119 -10.22 -16.78 -12.98
CA ARG A 119 -9.90 -17.19 -11.61
C ARG A 119 -10.17 -16.08 -10.61
N GLY A 120 -10.57 -16.46 -9.41
CA GLY A 120 -10.63 -15.59 -8.25
C GLY A 120 -9.56 -15.96 -7.25
N GLU A 121 -9.09 -14.96 -6.51
CA GLU A 121 -8.16 -15.11 -5.40
C GLU A 121 -8.59 -14.17 -4.28
N ARG A 122 -8.46 -14.63 -3.05
CA ARG A 122 -8.62 -13.83 -1.84
C ARG A 122 -7.49 -14.20 -0.89
N ALA A 123 -6.90 -13.20 -0.27
CA ALA A 123 -5.88 -13.41 0.74
C ALA A 123 -6.04 -12.47 1.93
N ALA A 124 -5.52 -12.91 3.08
CA ALA A 124 -5.20 -12.04 4.19
C ALA A 124 -3.72 -12.16 4.51
N ALA A 125 -3.10 -11.04 4.84
CA ALA A 125 -1.66 -10.94 5.05
C ALA A 125 -1.33 -9.81 6.04
N PHE A 126 -0.07 -9.75 6.45
CA PHE A 126 0.47 -8.59 7.14
C PHE A 126 1.63 -7.99 6.33
N TYR A 127 1.52 -6.72 5.99
CA TYR A 127 2.63 -5.93 5.51
C TYR A 127 3.58 -5.57 6.65
N GLN A 128 4.87 -5.58 6.32
CA GLN A 128 5.93 -4.97 7.11
C GLN A 128 6.59 -3.90 6.25
N ASP A 129 6.42 -2.66 6.66
CA ASP A 129 6.88 -1.50 5.90
C ASP A 129 7.94 -0.74 6.68
N GLU A 130 8.92 -0.21 5.95
CA GLU A 130 9.82 0.83 6.42
C GLU A 130 9.62 2.09 5.58
N TYR A 131 9.66 3.23 6.23
CA TYR A 131 9.44 4.54 5.62
C TYR A 131 10.62 5.45 5.85
N ALA A 132 10.88 6.33 4.89
CA ALA A 132 11.87 7.40 5.01
C ALA A 132 11.27 8.73 4.56
N LYS A 133 11.60 9.82 5.27
CA LYS A 133 11.21 11.18 4.90
C LYS A 133 12.29 11.76 3.98
N VAL A 134 11.95 11.96 2.70
CA VAL A 134 12.83 12.49 1.66
C VAL A 134 12.29 13.84 1.21
N ASN A 135 13.09 14.90 1.33
CA ASN A 135 12.70 16.27 1.01
C ASN A 135 11.36 16.68 1.69
N GLY A 136 11.21 16.34 2.96
CA GLY A 136 10.04 16.65 3.77
C GLY A 136 8.81 15.78 3.49
N LYS A 137 8.89 14.77 2.61
CA LYS A 137 7.78 13.86 2.27
C LYS A 137 8.09 12.42 2.66
N TRP A 138 7.15 11.76 3.29
CA TRP A 138 7.27 10.33 3.59
C TRP A 138 7.17 9.49 2.33
N LYS A 139 8.00 8.46 2.25
CA LYS A 139 8.08 7.50 1.14
C LYS A 139 8.31 6.10 1.68
N ILE A 140 7.87 5.09 0.92
CA ILE A 140 8.12 3.68 1.23
C ILE A 140 9.57 3.36 0.88
N LYS A 141 10.35 2.99 1.88
CA LYS A 141 11.74 2.53 1.76
C LYS A 141 11.82 1.02 1.56
N SER A 142 10.98 0.29 2.30
CA SER A 142 10.83 -1.15 2.19
C SER A 142 9.37 -1.52 2.37
N THR A 143 8.87 -2.47 1.60
CA THR A 143 7.53 -3.03 1.77
C THR A 143 7.50 -4.50 1.39
N GLY A 144 6.77 -5.29 2.14
CA GLY A 144 6.57 -6.69 1.86
C GLY A 144 5.48 -7.26 2.73
N TYR A 145 4.94 -8.42 2.36
CA TYR A 145 3.90 -9.05 3.14
C TYR A 145 4.10 -10.56 3.26
N ARG A 146 3.53 -11.09 4.36
CA ARG A 146 3.42 -12.52 4.61
C ARG A 146 1.95 -12.88 4.78
N HIS A 147 1.54 -13.96 4.09
CA HIS A 147 0.17 -14.44 4.14
C HIS A 147 -0.19 -15.02 5.51
N VAL A 148 -1.41 -14.74 5.95
CA VAL A 148 -2.12 -15.53 6.95
C VAL A 148 -2.81 -16.70 6.27
N PHE A 149 -3.47 -16.43 5.13
CA PHE A 149 -4.02 -17.42 4.21
C PHE A 149 -4.13 -16.86 2.79
N GLN A 150 -4.24 -17.74 1.81
CA GLN A 150 -4.58 -17.41 0.43
C GLN A 150 -5.51 -18.50 -0.11
N GLU A 151 -6.60 -18.11 -0.74
CA GLU A 151 -7.56 -18.99 -1.39
C GLU A 151 -7.63 -18.65 -2.87
N ARG A 152 -7.74 -19.69 -3.71
CA ARG A 152 -7.92 -19.56 -5.15
C ARG A 152 -9.04 -20.48 -5.61
N TRP A 153 -9.83 -20.02 -6.58
CA TRP A 153 -10.92 -20.81 -7.14
C TRP A 153 -11.08 -20.57 -8.63
N ASP A 154 -11.63 -21.55 -9.32
CA ASP A 154 -12.10 -21.40 -10.69
C ASP A 154 -13.48 -20.72 -10.66
N ARG A 155 -13.62 -19.58 -11.31
CA ARG A 155 -14.88 -18.84 -11.39
C ARG A 155 -15.88 -19.51 -12.31
N GLY A 156 -15.42 -20.35 -13.27
CA GLY A 156 -16.25 -21.12 -14.19
C GLY A 156 -17.05 -22.23 -13.50
N GLU A 157 -16.58 -22.72 -12.36
CA GLU A 157 -17.29 -23.75 -11.59
C GLU A 157 -18.51 -23.18 -10.84
N SER A 158 -18.55 -21.87 -10.61
CA SER A 158 -19.66 -21.20 -9.93
C SER A 158 -20.66 -20.59 -10.91
N LYS A 159 -21.78 -21.26 -11.15
CA LYS A 159 -22.82 -20.80 -12.09
C LYS A 159 -23.49 -19.48 -11.69
N SER A 160 -23.43 -19.11 -10.41
CA SER A 160 -24.05 -17.89 -9.87
C SER A 160 -23.10 -16.71 -9.81
N LEU A 161 -21.79 -16.92 -9.94
CA LEU A 161 -20.78 -15.88 -9.81
C LEU A 161 -20.60 -15.13 -11.12
N LYS A 162 -21.08 -13.89 -11.19
CA LYS A 162 -21.00 -13.04 -12.39
C LYS A 162 -20.22 -11.76 -12.06
N LEU A 163 -19.30 -11.40 -12.94
CA LEU A 163 -18.66 -10.08 -12.91
C LEU A 163 -19.59 -9.10 -13.66
N THR A 164 -20.27 -8.23 -12.92
CA THR A 164 -21.28 -7.31 -13.48
C THR A 164 -20.72 -5.90 -13.74
N ALA A 165 -19.55 -5.58 -13.19
CA ALA A 165 -18.83 -4.33 -13.44
C ALA A 165 -17.33 -4.59 -13.41
N ASN A 166 -16.59 -3.90 -14.26
CA ASN A 166 -15.13 -3.93 -14.31
C ASN A 166 -14.62 -2.55 -14.74
N MET A 167 -13.99 -1.80 -13.86
CA MET A 167 -13.45 -0.46 -14.14
C MET A 167 -12.33 -0.46 -15.20
N HIS A 168 -11.71 -1.61 -15.46
CA HIS A 168 -10.64 -1.78 -16.46
C HIS A 168 -11.14 -2.35 -17.77
N ALA A 169 -12.45 -2.60 -17.92
CA ALA A 169 -13.01 -2.98 -19.23
C ALA A 169 -12.85 -1.81 -20.20
N SER A 170 -12.28 -2.07 -21.38
CA SER A 170 -12.27 -1.09 -22.47
C SER A 170 -13.72 -0.69 -22.78
N SER A 171 -13.95 0.60 -23.01
CA SER A 171 -15.26 1.20 -23.36
C SER A 171 -15.84 0.74 -24.71
N GLU A 172 -15.20 -0.22 -25.36
CA GLU A 172 -15.69 -0.84 -26.59
C GLU A 172 -16.59 -2.03 -26.25
N LYS A 173 -17.84 -1.76 -25.94
CA LYS A 173 -19.05 -2.56 -26.18
C LYS A 173 -20.20 -2.05 -25.30
N GLN A 174 -20.66 -0.85 -25.58
CA GLN A 174 -22.06 -0.50 -25.39
C GLN A 174 -22.60 -0.11 -26.75
N GLY A 175 -23.02 -1.08 -27.51
CA GLY A 175 -23.77 -0.99 -28.72
C GLY A 175 -24.81 -2.08 -28.70
#